data_9c845302a4e2e7439809bd70089160a8
#
_entry.id   9c845302a4e2e7439809bd70089160a8
#
_cell.length_a   1.000
_cell.length_b   1.000
_cell.length_c   1.000
_cell.angle_alpha   90.00
_cell.angle_beta   90.00
_cell.angle_gamma   90.00
#
_symmetry.space_group_name_H-M   'P 1'
#
loop_
_entity.id
_entity.type
_entity.pdbx_description
1 polymer ?
#
loop_
_entity_poly.entity_id
_entity_poly.type
_entity_poly.pdbx_seq_one_letter_code
_entity_poly.pdbx_strand_id
1 'polypeptide(L)'
;MADWPVKSLGDKTLLQYAKTPYMDKLARMGRNGRLITVAEGFHPGSEVANMSVLGYNLPKVYEGRGPLEAASIGVDLKPGEMAMRCNLICVEGEILKNHSSGHISTEEADVLIQYLQEKLGNDRVRFHTGVQYRHLLVIKGGNKELDCTPPHDVPLKPFRPLMVKPLVPEAQE
;
A
#
# COMPACT_ATOMS: atom_id res chain seq x y z
N MET A 1 -11.28 -14.92 -3.33
CA MET A 1 -12.42 -15.46 -2.54
C MET A 1 -12.21 -16.92 -2.09
N ALA A 2 -10.98 -17.38 -2.06
CA ALA A 2 -10.66 -18.62 -1.36
C ALA A 2 -10.69 -18.35 0.15
N ASP A 3 -11.34 -19.21 0.89
CA ASP A 3 -11.47 -19.09 2.33
C ASP A 3 -11.40 -20.48 2.98
N TRP A 4 -11.22 -20.51 4.30
CA TRP A 4 -11.17 -21.76 5.05
C TRP A 4 -12.58 -22.32 5.27
N PRO A 5 -12.74 -23.65 5.34
CA PRO A 5 -14.01 -24.26 5.71
C PRO A 5 -14.46 -23.82 7.12
N VAL A 6 -15.71 -23.49 7.27
CA VAL A 6 -16.32 -23.02 8.52
C VAL A 6 -17.18 -24.15 9.11
N LYS A 7 -16.85 -24.60 10.32
CA LYS A 7 -17.54 -25.73 10.99
C LYS A 7 -19.04 -25.51 11.13
N SER A 8 -19.46 -24.32 11.52
CA SER A 8 -20.89 -23.98 11.66
C SER A 8 -21.67 -23.99 10.34
N LEU A 9 -20.98 -24.02 9.20
CA LEU A 9 -21.57 -24.13 7.87
C LEU A 9 -21.42 -25.54 7.27
N GLY A 10 -21.15 -26.56 8.11
CA GLY A 10 -20.96 -27.93 7.69
C GLY A 10 -19.65 -28.14 6.93
N ASP A 11 -18.58 -27.57 7.40
CA ASP A 11 -17.22 -27.61 6.82
C ASP A 11 -17.17 -27.11 5.36
N LYS A 12 -18.05 -26.18 5.00
CA LYS A 12 -18.04 -25.50 3.70
C LYS A 12 -17.31 -24.17 3.79
N THR A 13 -16.66 -23.78 2.69
CA THR A 13 -16.19 -22.40 2.52
C THR A 13 -17.39 -21.46 2.31
N LEU A 14 -17.22 -20.17 2.53
CA LEU A 14 -18.27 -19.16 2.30
C LEU A 14 -18.79 -19.23 0.86
N LEU A 15 -17.90 -19.41 -0.12
CA LEU A 15 -18.28 -19.53 -1.53
C LEU A 15 -19.07 -20.82 -1.81
N GLN A 16 -18.73 -21.94 -1.17
CA GLN A 16 -19.49 -23.20 -1.28
C GLN A 16 -20.87 -23.12 -0.60
N TYR A 17 -21.02 -22.27 0.41
CA TYR A 17 -22.27 -22.07 1.12
C TYR A 17 -23.19 -21.07 0.44
N ALA A 18 -22.64 -20.07 -0.23
CA ALA A 18 -23.40 -19.04 -0.94
C ALA A 18 -24.15 -19.62 -2.14
N LYS A 19 -25.33 -19.07 -2.42
CA LYS A 19 -26.08 -19.37 -3.64
C LYS A 19 -25.53 -18.55 -4.81
N THR A 20 -24.72 -19.18 -5.66
CA THR A 20 -24.01 -18.53 -6.76
C THR A 20 -24.32 -19.18 -8.13
N PRO A 21 -25.60 -19.28 -8.56
CA PRO A 21 -26.00 -20.10 -9.70
C PRO A 21 -25.33 -19.69 -11.02
N TYR A 22 -25.06 -18.41 -11.23
CA TYR A 22 -24.38 -17.93 -12.44
C TYR A 22 -22.88 -18.20 -12.40
N MET A 23 -22.23 -18.00 -11.26
CA MET A 23 -20.81 -18.36 -11.09
C MET A 23 -20.62 -19.88 -11.23
N ASP A 24 -21.51 -20.66 -10.63
CA ASP A 24 -21.48 -22.12 -10.72
C ASP A 24 -21.69 -22.61 -12.17
N LYS A 25 -22.56 -21.93 -12.93
CA LYS A 25 -22.74 -22.22 -14.35
C LYS A 25 -21.48 -21.94 -15.14
N LEU A 26 -20.85 -20.79 -14.95
CA LEU A 26 -19.59 -20.44 -15.62
C LEU A 26 -18.47 -21.41 -15.25
N ALA A 27 -18.35 -21.78 -13.96
CA ALA A 27 -17.35 -22.71 -13.52
C ALA A 27 -17.53 -24.11 -14.15
N ARG A 28 -18.76 -24.58 -14.32
CA ARG A 28 -19.04 -25.86 -15.00
C ARG A 28 -18.80 -25.83 -16.50
N MET A 29 -19.01 -24.69 -17.14
CA MET A 29 -18.81 -24.52 -18.58
C MET A 29 -17.35 -24.22 -18.95
N GLY A 30 -16.59 -23.69 -18.03
CA GLY A 30 -15.22 -23.25 -18.23
C GLY A 30 -14.18 -24.28 -17.76
N ARG A 31 -12.92 -23.85 -17.80
CA ARG A 31 -11.80 -24.56 -17.19
C ARG A 31 -11.40 -23.83 -15.92
N ASN A 32 -11.17 -24.58 -14.85
CA ASN A 32 -10.76 -24.05 -13.56
C ASN A 32 -9.32 -24.48 -13.26
N GLY A 33 -8.63 -23.65 -12.47
CA GLY A 33 -7.27 -23.93 -12.06
C GLY A 33 -6.86 -23.09 -10.87
N ARG A 34 -5.60 -23.21 -10.47
CA ARG A 34 -4.98 -22.38 -9.44
C ARG A 34 -4.03 -21.38 -10.12
N LEU A 35 -4.07 -20.16 -9.66
CA LEU A 35 -3.16 -19.08 -10.09
C LEU A 35 -2.40 -18.60 -8.85
N ILE A 36 -1.07 -18.53 -8.94
CA ILE A 36 -0.23 -17.86 -7.95
C ILE A 36 -0.29 -16.37 -8.27
N THR A 37 -1.03 -15.61 -7.44
CA THR A 37 -1.22 -14.17 -7.64
C THR A 37 -0.16 -13.34 -6.93
N VAL A 38 0.55 -13.91 -5.94
CA VAL A 38 1.69 -13.28 -5.27
C VAL A 38 2.87 -14.20 -5.48
N ALA A 39 3.79 -13.81 -6.34
CA ALA A 39 5.00 -14.57 -6.60
C ALA A 39 5.96 -14.53 -5.40
N GLU A 40 6.86 -15.50 -5.32
CA GLU A 40 7.91 -15.53 -4.30
C GLU A 40 8.76 -14.25 -4.35
N GLY A 41 9.09 -13.71 -3.17
CA GLY A 41 9.84 -12.46 -3.04
C GLY A 41 8.97 -11.18 -3.04
N PHE A 42 7.66 -11.28 -3.28
CA PHE A 42 6.76 -10.14 -3.20
C PHE A 42 5.94 -10.13 -1.91
N HIS A 43 5.77 -8.92 -1.35
CA HIS A 43 4.90 -8.75 -0.19
C HIS A 43 3.43 -8.97 -0.58
N PRO A 44 2.63 -9.70 0.23
CA PRO A 44 1.21 -9.89 -0.05
C PRO A 44 0.46 -8.56 -0.04
N GLY A 45 -0.02 -8.15 -1.21
CA GLY A 45 -0.77 -6.91 -1.39
C GLY A 45 -1.76 -7.04 -2.55
N SER A 46 -2.86 -6.28 -2.47
CA SER A 46 -3.88 -6.29 -3.52
C SER A 46 -3.33 -5.81 -4.85
N GLU A 47 -2.43 -4.84 -4.84
CA GLU A 47 -1.76 -4.32 -6.02
C GLU A 47 -0.91 -5.38 -6.73
N VAL A 48 -0.12 -6.14 -5.97
CA VAL A 48 0.70 -7.25 -6.48
C VAL A 48 -0.20 -8.33 -7.11
N ALA A 49 -1.24 -8.75 -6.37
CA ALA A 49 -2.17 -9.77 -6.83
C ALA A 49 -2.95 -9.33 -8.07
N ASN A 50 -3.45 -8.10 -8.10
CA ASN A 50 -4.20 -7.57 -9.24
C ASN A 50 -3.31 -7.44 -10.49
N MET A 51 -2.10 -6.94 -10.36
CA MET A 51 -1.16 -6.86 -11.48
C MET A 51 -0.82 -8.25 -12.02
N SER A 52 -0.64 -9.25 -11.14
CA SER A 52 -0.43 -10.65 -11.57
C SER A 52 -1.62 -11.20 -12.34
N VAL A 53 -2.85 -10.98 -11.85
CA VAL A 53 -4.08 -11.42 -12.52
C VAL A 53 -4.23 -10.76 -13.91
N LEU A 54 -3.82 -9.50 -14.03
CA LEU A 54 -3.83 -8.76 -15.30
C LEU A 54 -2.67 -9.16 -16.24
N GLY A 55 -1.77 -10.05 -15.80
CA GLY A 55 -0.70 -10.58 -16.64
C GLY A 55 0.58 -9.73 -16.71
N TYR A 56 0.74 -8.77 -15.79
CA TYR A 56 1.98 -8.01 -15.71
C TYR A 56 3.15 -8.85 -15.18
N ASN A 57 4.33 -8.65 -15.74
CA ASN A 57 5.57 -9.25 -15.25
C ASN A 57 6.09 -8.44 -14.06
N LEU A 58 5.66 -8.78 -12.85
CA LEU A 58 5.98 -8.05 -11.62
C LEU A 58 7.48 -7.78 -11.42
N PRO A 59 8.39 -8.75 -11.59
CA PRO A 59 9.83 -8.50 -11.46
C PRO A 59 10.38 -7.40 -12.37
N LYS A 60 9.68 -7.11 -13.46
CA LYS A 60 10.11 -6.08 -14.43
C LYS A 60 9.44 -4.72 -14.23
N VAL A 61 8.23 -4.70 -13.68
CA VAL A 61 7.40 -3.48 -13.70
C VAL A 61 6.93 -2.99 -12.33
N TYR A 62 7.03 -3.82 -11.29
CA TYR A 62 6.58 -3.42 -9.96
C TYR A 62 7.72 -2.77 -9.16
N GLU A 63 7.59 -1.50 -8.89
CA GLU A 63 8.55 -0.71 -8.11
C GLU A 63 7.98 -0.25 -6.76
N GLY A 64 7.00 -0.97 -6.22
CA GLY A 64 6.33 -0.62 -4.98
C GLY A 64 5.03 0.16 -5.18
N ARG A 65 4.43 0.62 -4.09
CA ARG A 65 3.12 1.30 -4.10
C ARG A 65 3.21 2.77 -4.49
N GLY A 66 4.35 3.42 -4.27
CA GLY A 66 4.52 4.85 -4.52
C GLY A 66 4.11 5.28 -5.94
N PRO A 67 4.64 4.66 -7.00
CA PRO A 67 4.26 5.00 -8.38
C PRO A 67 2.77 4.76 -8.69
N LEU A 68 2.15 3.73 -8.11
CA LEU A 68 0.72 3.45 -8.28
C LEU A 68 -0.14 4.52 -7.58
N GLU A 69 0.23 4.93 -6.38
CA GLU A 69 -0.45 6.02 -5.65
C GLU A 69 -0.27 7.36 -6.41
N ALA A 70 0.93 7.64 -6.95
CA ALA A 70 1.17 8.82 -7.78
C ALA A 70 0.22 8.88 -8.97
N ALA A 71 0.14 7.79 -9.73
CA ALA A 71 -0.76 7.70 -10.88
C ALA A 71 -2.24 7.86 -10.47
N SER A 72 -2.65 7.32 -9.32
CA SER A 72 -4.03 7.40 -8.85
C SER A 72 -4.49 8.81 -8.48
N ILE A 73 -3.56 9.68 -8.07
CA ILE A 73 -3.85 11.09 -7.72
C ILE A 73 -3.38 12.08 -8.81
N GLY A 74 -3.02 11.59 -9.99
CA GLY A 74 -2.62 12.41 -11.13
C GLY A 74 -1.25 13.07 -11.01
N VAL A 75 -0.37 12.54 -10.17
CA VAL A 75 1.02 13.01 -10.04
C VAL A 75 1.89 12.30 -11.06
N ASP A 76 2.40 13.04 -12.03
CA ASP A 76 3.31 12.55 -13.06
C ASP A 76 4.75 12.52 -12.53
N LEU A 77 5.32 11.32 -12.43
CA LEU A 77 6.68 11.11 -11.94
C LEU A 77 7.67 11.25 -13.11
N LYS A 78 8.69 12.07 -12.91
CA LYS A 78 9.77 12.28 -13.87
C LYS A 78 10.90 11.26 -13.65
N PRO A 79 11.72 11.00 -14.66
CA PRO A 79 12.92 10.18 -14.49
C PRO A 79 13.80 10.69 -13.34
N GLY A 80 14.23 9.77 -12.45
CA GLY A 80 15.01 10.10 -11.26
C GLY A 80 14.19 10.60 -10.07
N GLU A 81 12.86 10.56 -10.12
CA GLU A 81 12.02 10.82 -8.96
C GLU A 81 11.58 9.51 -8.31
N MET A 82 11.66 9.46 -6.99
CA MET A 82 11.16 8.38 -6.14
C MET A 82 9.85 8.83 -5.50
N ALA A 83 8.84 7.98 -5.56
CA ALA A 83 7.56 8.21 -4.91
C ALA A 83 7.38 7.25 -3.73
N MET A 84 7.00 7.77 -2.59
CA MET A 84 6.71 7.01 -1.38
C MET A 84 5.30 7.32 -0.90
N ARG A 85 4.56 6.30 -0.51
CA ARG A 85 3.32 6.51 0.22
C ARG A 85 3.63 7.12 1.58
N CYS A 86 3.02 8.24 1.88
CA CYS A 86 3.16 8.99 3.12
C CYS A 86 1.83 8.97 3.87
N ASN A 87 1.81 8.47 5.09
CA ASN A 87 0.59 8.39 5.88
C ASN A 87 0.64 9.34 7.06
N LEU A 88 -0.46 10.06 7.31
CA LEU A 88 -0.69 10.70 8.59
C LEU A 88 -1.06 9.65 9.63
N ILE A 89 -0.39 9.68 10.77
CA ILE A 89 -0.61 8.74 11.88
C ILE A 89 -0.85 9.51 13.17
N CYS A 90 -1.54 8.91 14.13
CA CYS A 90 -1.67 9.44 15.47
C CYS A 90 -0.63 8.77 16.39
N VAL A 91 0.17 9.60 17.07
CA VAL A 91 1.18 9.18 18.04
C VAL A 91 0.82 9.79 19.40
N GLU A 92 0.87 8.99 20.44
CA GLU A 92 0.73 9.44 21.83
C GLU A 92 1.98 9.03 22.63
N GLY A 93 2.73 10.02 23.06
CA GLY A 93 4.08 9.78 23.60
C GLY A 93 4.98 9.18 22.52
N GLU A 94 5.46 7.97 22.73
CA GLU A 94 6.28 7.23 21.75
C GLU A 94 5.51 6.09 21.06
N ILE A 95 4.20 5.96 21.31
CA ILE A 95 3.38 4.85 20.84
C ILE A 95 2.55 5.28 19.62
N LEU A 96 2.61 4.50 18.55
CA LEU A 96 1.72 4.62 17.40
C LEU A 96 0.30 4.19 17.81
N LYS A 97 -0.56 5.16 18.11
CA LYS A 97 -1.94 4.91 18.59
C LYS A 97 -2.89 4.52 17.48
N ASN A 98 -2.76 5.19 16.33
CA ASN A 98 -3.67 4.94 15.23
C ASN A 98 -2.98 5.20 13.89
N HIS A 99 -2.98 4.22 13.01
CA HIS A 99 -2.32 4.27 11.70
C HIS A 99 -3.08 5.10 10.66
N SER A 100 -4.31 5.50 10.95
CA SER A 100 -5.19 6.29 10.07
C SER A 100 -5.56 7.64 10.66
N SER A 101 -4.83 8.13 11.68
CA SER A 101 -5.12 9.39 12.40
C SER A 101 -6.58 9.52 12.85
N GLY A 102 -7.18 8.41 13.37
CA GLY A 102 -8.57 8.41 13.79
C GLY A 102 -9.58 8.54 12.65
N HIS A 103 -9.22 8.12 11.44
CA HIS A 103 -9.99 8.33 10.21
C HIS A 103 -10.15 9.81 9.85
N ILE A 104 -9.04 10.56 9.92
CA ILE A 104 -9.01 11.97 9.50
C ILE A 104 -9.66 12.16 8.13
N SER A 105 -10.44 13.22 7.96
CA SER A 105 -11.05 13.55 6.68
C SER A 105 -10.00 13.99 5.65
N THR A 106 -10.34 13.96 4.38
CA THR A 106 -9.43 14.44 3.31
C THR A 106 -9.18 15.94 3.44
N GLU A 107 -10.20 16.70 3.80
CA GLU A 107 -10.16 18.16 3.95
C GLU A 107 -9.23 18.58 5.10
N GLU A 108 -9.34 17.92 6.25
CA GLU A 108 -8.45 18.17 7.41
C GLU A 108 -7.02 17.76 7.10
N ALA A 109 -6.84 16.60 6.45
CA ALA A 109 -5.54 16.09 6.06
C ALA A 109 -4.86 16.99 5.02
N ASP A 110 -5.62 17.56 4.08
CA ASP A 110 -5.11 18.50 3.08
C ASP A 110 -4.43 19.70 3.73
N VAL A 111 -5.05 20.30 4.74
CA VAL A 111 -4.47 21.43 5.48
C VAL A 111 -3.09 21.08 6.05
N LEU A 112 -2.97 19.86 6.63
CA LEU A 112 -1.71 19.41 7.20
C LEU A 112 -0.66 19.15 6.12
N ILE A 113 -1.04 18.54 5.01
CA ILE A 113 -0.11 18.25 3.91
C ILE A 113 0.35 19.52 3.22
N GLN A 114 -0.53 20.50 3.01
CA GLN A 114 -0.16 21.81 2.48
C GLN A 114 0.81 22.54 3.43
N TYR A 115 0.58 22.47 4.73
CA TYR A 115 1.52 23.01 5.71
C TYR A 115 2.89 22.32 5.65
N LEU A 116 2.93 20.97 5.53
CA LEU A 116 4.19 20.25 5.34
C LEU A 116 4.88 20.66 4.05
N GLN A 117 4.13 20.81 2.95
CA GLN A 117 4.67 21.27 1.68
C GLN A 117 5.26 22.69 1.80
N GLU A 118 4.59 23.59 2.50
CA GLU A 118 5.09 24.95 2.72
C GLU A 118 6.39 24.97 3.55
N LYS A 119 6.46 24.15 4.61
CA LYS A 119 7.58 24.19 5.57
C LYS A 119 8.78 23.32 5.17
N LEU A 120 8.53 22.18 4.53
CA LEU A 120 9.55 21.18 4.23
C LEU A 120 9.73 20.93 2.73
N GLY A 121 8.74 21.31 1.92
CA GLY A 121 8.78 21.18 0.48
C GLY A 121 9.84 22.08 -0.15
N ASN A 122 10.49 21.56 -1.20
CA ASN A 122 11.50 22.29 -1.98
C ASN A 122 11.65 21.63 -3.36
N ASP A 123 12.63 22.05 -4.16
CA ASP A 123 12.89 21.51 -5.50
C ASP A 123 13.20 20.00 -5.52
N ARG A 124 13.59 19.43 -4.37
CA ARG A 124 13.94 18.02 -4.21
C ARG A 124 12.83 17.21 -3.55
N VAL A 125 12.05 17.81 -2.65
CA VAL A 125 11.05 17.13 -1.81
C VAL A 125 9.69 17.76 -2.00
N ARG A 126 8.69 16.98 -2.36
CA ARG A 126 7.31 17.42 -2.59
C ARG A 126 6.32 16.52 -1.89
N PHE A 127 5.35 17.14 -1.21
CA PHE A 127 4.22 16.44 -0.60
C PHE A 127 2.97 16.66 -1.45
N HIS A 128 2.20 15.60 -1.66
CA HIS A 128 0.94 15.67 -2.41
C HIS A 128 -0.19 15.08 -1.58
N THR A 129 -1.29 15.80 -1.50
CA THR A 129 -2.50 15.33 -0.82
C THR A 129 -3.11 14.16 -1.57
N GLY A 130 -3.42 13.09 -0.85
CA GLY A 130 -4.19 11.97 -1.35
C GLY A 130 -5.55 11.90 -0.67
N VAL A 131 -5.97 10.72 -0.23
CA VAL A 131 -7.30 10.51 0.36
C VAL A 131 -7.18 10.16 1.84
N GLN A 132 -7.87 10.92 2.69
CA GLN A 132 -7.86 10.74 4.16
C GLN A 132 -6.44 10.80 4.72
N TYR A 133 -5.99 9.74 5.39
CA TYR A 133 -4.65 9.64 5.98
C TYR A 133 -3.54 9.26 4.99
N ARG A 134 -3.87 9.00 3.72
CA ARG A 134 -2.94 8.48 2.69
C ARG A 134 -2.52 9.58 1.73
N HIS A 135 -1.26 9.88 1.68
CA HIS A 135 -0.65 10.94 0.88
C HIS A 135 0.58 10.42 0.15
N LEU A 136 1.20 11.27 -0.63
CA LEU A 136 2.38 10.93 -1.41
C LEU A 136 3.52 11.89 -1.07
N LEU A 137 4.71 11.32 -0.91
CA LEU A 137 5.98 12.02 -0.83
C LEU A 137 6.76 11.69 -2.11
N VAL A 138 7.22 12.72 -2.82
CA VAL A 138 8.08 12.58 -3.99
C VAL A 138 9.45 13.20 -3.69
N ILE A 139 10.51 12.43 -3.93
CA ILE A 139 11.89 12.86 -3.70
C ILE A 139 12.67 12.74 -5.02
N LYS A 140 13.22 13.84 -5.49
CA LYS A 140 14.09 13.88 -6.66
C LYS A 140 15.48 13.35 -6.29
N GLY A 141 15.97 12.36 -7.02
CA GLY A 141 17.26 11.71 -6.76
C GLY A 141 17.27 10.86 -5.48
N GLY A 142 16.07 10.44 -4.99
CA GLY A 142 15.97 9.56 -3.82
C GLY A 142 16.47 8.15 -4.14
N ASN A 143 17.04 7.49 -3.13
CA ASN A 143 17.45 6.09 -3.22
C ASN A 143 16.34 5.20 -2.63
N LYS A 144 15.93 4.17 -3.38
CA LYS A 144 14.84 3.25 -2.99
C LYS A 144 15.30 2.10 -2.07
N GLU A 145 16.59 1.97 -1.80
CA GLU A 145 17.15 0.97 -0.89
C GLU A 145 16.88 1.36 0.57
N LEU A 146 15.61 1.34 0.95
CA LEU A 146 15.08 1.75 2.25
C LEU A 146 14.26 0.62 2.87
N ASP A 147 14.45 0.41 4.18
CA ASP A 147 13.54 -0.40 4.99
C ASP A 147 12.44 0.48 5.57
N CYS A 148 11.21 0.22 5.17
CA CYS A 148 10.03 0.99 5.55
C CYS A 148 9.01 0.08 6.22
N THR A 149 8.72 0.31 7.50
CA THR A 149 7.70 -0.44 8.23
C THR A 149 6.31 0.20 8.02
N PRO A 150 5.34 -0.52 7.42
CA PRO A 150 3.99 0.00 7.26
C PRO A 150 3.30 0.24 8.62
N PRO A 151 2.73 1.42 8.89
CA PRO A 151 2.15 1.73 10.20
C PRO A 151 1.00 0.81 10.62
N HIS A 152 0.24 0.26 9.67
CA HIS A 152 -0.88 -0.64 9.95
C HIS A 152 -0.47 -2.04 10.42
N ASP A 153 0.79 -2.44 10.22
CA ASP A 153 1.34 -3.72 10.66
C ASP A 153 1.85 -3.68 12.11
N VAL A 154 1.98 -2.48 12.67
CA VAL A 154 2.63 -2.25 13.96
C VAL A 154 1.80 -1.37 14.92
N PRO A 155 0.48 -1.61 15.04
CA PRO A 155 -0.36 -0.83 15.95
C PRO A 155 0.11 -1.00 17.41
N LEU A 156 0.02 0.07 18.18
CA LEU A 156 0.37 0.12 19.60
C LEU A 156 1.84 -0.19 19.92
N LYS A 157 2.73 -0.12 18.93
CA LYS A 157 4.17 -0.27 19.16
C LYS A 157 4.88 1.10 19.23
N PRO A 158 6.05 1.17 19.88
CA PRO A 158 6.92 2.34 19.80
C PRO A 158 7.30 2.62 18.34
N PHE A 159 7.11 3.86 17.89
CA PHE A 159 7.36 4.20 16.47
C PHE A 159 8.85 4.48 16.16
N ARG A 160 9.63 5.00 17.13
CA ARG A 160 11.03 5.39 16.87
C ARG A 160 11.90 4.27 16.30
N PRO A 161 11.85 3.02 16.79
CA PRO A 161 12.62 1.92 16.21
C PRO A 161 12.16 1.52 14.80
N LEU A 162 10.96 1.97 14.40
CA LEU A 162 10.29 1.62 13.15
C LEU A 162 10.38 2.74 12.09
N MET A 163 11.14 3.79 12.37
CA MET A 163 11.45 4.85 11.41
C MET A 163 12.18 4.26 10.20
N VAL A 164 12.01 4.92 9.07
CA VAL A 164 12.71 4.55 7.81
C VAL A 164 14.21 4.39 8.04
N LYS A 165 14.77 3.31 7.54
CA LYS A 165 16.19 2.99 7.66
C LYS A 165 16.82 2.80 6.28
N PRO A 166 18.00 3.35 6.03
CA PRO A 166 18.74 3.06 4.82
C PRO A 166 19.27 1.61 4.85
N LEU A 167 19.14 0.91 3.73
CA LEU A 167 19.74 -0.43 3.55
C LEU A 167 21.16 -0.37 3.01
N VAL A 168 21.53 0.77 2.42
CA VAL A 168 22.86 1.05 1.89
C VAL A 168 23.32 2.45 2.36
N PRO A 169 24.64 2.72 2.49
CA PRO A 169 25.13 4.02 2.93
C PRO A 169 24.64 5.20 2.08
N GLU A 170 24.51 5.00 0.77
CA GLU A 170 24.08 6.01 -0.20
C GLU A 170 22.60 6.39 -0.05
N ALA A 171 21.83 5.66 0.73
CA ALA A 171 20.43 5.96 1.04
C ALA A 171 20.25 6.83 2.30
N GLN A 172 21.35 7.31 2.93
CA GLN A 172 21.29 8.19 4.10
C GLN A 172 21.11 9.67 3.74
N GLU A 173 21.35 10.07 2.49
CA GLU A 173 21.22 11.43 1.97
C GLU A 173 19.79 11.76 1.51
#